data_e4f4890fee0f7fd2558dd44275ac16a1
#
_entry.id   e4f4890fee0f7fd2558dd44275ac16a1
#
_cell.length_a   1.000
_cell.length_b   1.000
_cell.length_c   1.000
_cell.angle_alpha   90.00
_cell.angle_beta   90.00
_cell.angle_gamma   90.00
#
_symmetry.space_group_name_H-M   'P 1'
#
loop_
_entity.id
_entity.type
_entity.pdbx_description
1 polymer ?
#
loop_
_entity_poly.entity_id
_entity_poly.type
_entity_poly.pdbx_seq_one_letter_code
_entity_poly.pdbx_strand_id
1 'polypeptide(L)'
;MPDGHETHVRMPQKDVCRLSQAVSITSDHGIIRRLRMVKSEAEIAKVAEACKIAGRAFARVPEIAFSGVPLDHIFRQFQMLCLEEGADWVPYLAGGAGQSGYADVISPATDTPLAEGDVLMLDTGLVYDGYFCDFDRNWSVGRASPAVQGAHVRLIAATQAGADLARPGKSAADLFHAMNNVLTDGAQGTDAGRLGHGLGMSLTEWPSLIPTDHTQLEPGMILTLEPGIAVDGKIIVHEENIVITETAPVFLSPKSSKEMPVI
;
A
#
# COMPACT_ATOMS: atom_id res chain seq x y z
N MET A 1 13.47 -3.75 -24.10
CA MET A 1 13.92 -3.53 -22.72
C MET A 1 12.96 -2.59 -22.02
N PRO A 2 12.65 -2.79 -20.73
CA PRO A 2 11.80 -1.85 -19.99
C PRO A 2 12.42 -0.44 -19.98
N ASP A 3 11.58 0.57 -20.10
CA ASP A 3 11.99 1.98 -20.25
C ASP A 3 11.26 2.95 -19.32
N GLY A 4 10.39 2.45 -18.43
CA GLY A 4 9.71 3.26 -17.43
C GLY A 4 10.61 3.63 -16.24
N HIS A 5 10.31 4.75 -15.57
CA HIS A 5 11.10 5.27 -14.44
C HIS A 5 11.19 4.30 -13.25
N GLU A 6 10.16 3.48 -13.04
CA GLU A 6 10.10 2.48 -11.97
C GLU A 6 10.48 1.07 -12.44
N THR A 7 10.96 0.92 -13.67
CA THR A 7 11.40 -0.35 -14.24
C THR A 7 12.88 -0.33 -14.52
N HIS A 8 13.56 -1.41 -14.26
CA HIS A 8 14.98 -1.58 -14.54
C HIS A 8 15.27 -2.99 -15.04
N VAL A 9 16.38 -3.13 -15.72
CA VAL A 9 16.84 -4.42 -16.24
C VAL A 9 17.38 -5.24 -15.07
N ARG A 10 16.67 -6.31 -14.71
CA ARG A 10 17.11 -7.28 -13.70
C ARG A 10 18.00 -8.36 -14.30
N MET A 11 19.02 -7.97 -15.05
CA MET A 11 19.96 -8.86 -15.71
C MET A 11 21.38 -8.35 -15.45
N PRO A 12 22.36 -9.22 -15.18
CA PRO A 12 23.75 -8.78 -15.05
C PRO A 12 24.21 -8.04 -16.30
N GLN A 13 24.92 -6.94 -16.15
CA GLN A 13 25.40 -6.11 -17.26
C GLN A 13 26.19 -6.93 -18.29
N LYS A 14 26.99 -7.90 -17.85
CA LYS A 14 27.73 -8.81 -18.72
C LYS A 14 26.80 -9.52 -19.72
N ASP A 15 25.64 -9.98 -19.26
CA ASP A 15 24.70 -10.71 -20.10
C ASP A 15 23.95 -9.77 -21.03
N VAL A 16 23.64 -8.54 -20.60
CA VAL A 16 23.11 -7.48 -21.48
C VAL A 16 24.09 -7.20 -22.62
N CYS A 17 25.40 -7.06 -22.31
CA CYS A 17 26.43 -6.83 -23.32
C CYS A 17 26.54 -8.00 -24.31
N ARG A 18 26.45 -9.24 -23.83
CA ARG A 18 26.46 -10.42 -24.71
C ARG A 18 25.26 -10.48 -25.64
N LEU A 19 24.06 -10.19 -25.11
CA LEU A 19 22.84 -10.12 -25.92
C LEU A 19 22.93 -9.02 -26.98
N SER A 20 23.45 -7.84 -26.62
CA SER A 20 23.60 -6.70 -27.54
C SER A 20 24.55 -6.99 -28.72
N GLN A 21 25.46 -7.97 -28.57
CA GLN A 21 26.31 -8.43 -29.67
C GLN A 21 25.59 -9.37 -30.65
N ALA A 22 24.55 -10.07 -30.17
CA ALA A 22 23.82 -11.06 -30.95
C ALA A 22 22.52 -10.49 -31.56
N VAL A 23 21.88 -9.54 -30.88
CA VAL A 23 20.59 -8.96 -31.28
C VAL A 23 20.55 -7.45 -31.04
N SER A 24 19.78 -6.74 -31.85
CA SER A 24 19.48 -5.34 -31.58
C SER A 24 18.48 -5.25 -30.41
N ILE A 25 18.84 -4.53 -29.36
CA ILE A 25 18.01 -4.33 -28.19
C ILE A 25 17.37 -2.94 -28.28
N THR A 26 16.05 -2.90 -28.21
CA THR A 26 15.27 -1.64 -28.21
C THR A 26 14.40 -1.57 -26.96
N SER A 27 13.84 -0.38 -26.70
CA SER A 27 12.77 -0.21 -25.71
C SER A 27 11.57 -1.10 -26.01
N ASP A 28 10.86 -1.58 -24.98
CA ASP A 28 9.60 -2.31 -25.13
C ASP A 28 8.41 -1.38 -25.38
N HIS A 29 8.62 -0.07 -25.35
CA HIS A 29 7.58 0.96 -25.47
C HIS A 29 6.40 0.73 -24.52
N GLY A 30 6.67 0.19 -23.34
CA GLY A 30 5.67 -0.08 -22.29
C GLY A 30 4.72 -1.23 -22.58
N ILE A 31 5.05 -2.15 -23.50
CA ILE A 31 4.20 -3.31 -23.83
C ILE A 31 3.95 -4.18 -22.59
N ILE A 32 5.01 -4.58 -21.91
CA ILE A 32 4.91 -5.43 -20.71
C ILE A 32 4.15 -4.72 -19.61
N ARG A 33 4.41 -3.42 -19.41
CA ARG A 33 3.69 -2.59 -18.44
C ARG A 33 2.19 -2.58 -18.72
N ARG A 34 1.77 -2.32 -19.95
CA ARG A 34 0.34 -2.31 -20.33
C ARG A 34 -0.32 -3.67 -20.14
N LEU A 35 0.36 -4.76 -20.51
CA LEU A 35 -0.16 -6.12 -20.31
C LEU A 35 -0.36 -6.45 -18.83
N ARG A 36 0.50 -5.93 -17.94
CA ARG A 36 0.41 -6.19 -16.51
C ARG A 36 -0.55 -5.27 -15.77
N MET A 37 -0.77 -4.04 -16.28
CA MET A 37 -1.65 -3.07 -15.63
C MET A 37 -3.09 -3.58 -15.50
N VAL A 38 -3.64 -4.16 -16.57
CA VAL A 38 -5.02 -4.66 -16.61
C VAL A 38 -5.00 -6.15 -16.32
N LYS A 39 -5.55 -6.54 -15.18
CA LYS A 39 -5.60 -7.91 -14.69
C LYS A 39 -6.80 -8.65 -15.25
N SER A 40 -6.63 -9.92 -15.57
CA SER A 40 -7.73 -10.85 -15.83
C SER A 40 -8.49 -11.15 -14.54
N GLU A 41 -9.69 -11.70 -14.65
CA GLU A 41 -10.50 -12.13 -13.49
C GLU A 41 -9.74 -13.13 -12.59
N ALA A 42 -8.96 -14.04 -13.19
CA ALA A 42 -8.16 -15.01 -12.45
C ALA A 42 -7.03 -14.33 -11.63
N GLU A 43 -6.40 -13.28 -12.16
CA GLU A 43 -5.39 -12.50 -11.47
C GLU A 43 -6.01 -11.65 -10.34
N ILE A 44 -7.16 -11.03 -10.61
CA ILE A 44 -7.92 -10.28 -9.60
C ILE A 44 -8.30 -11.20 -8.43
N ALA A 45 -8.74 -12.43 -8.70
CA ALA A 45 -9.08 -13.40 -7.65
C ALA A 45 -7.88 -13.75 -6.76
N LYS A 46 -6.67 -13.83 -7.31
CA LYS A 46 -5.44 -14.09 -6.53
C LYS A 46 -5.09 -12.91 -5.60
N VAL A 47 -5.14 -11.68 -6.11
CA VAL A 47 -4.93 -10.48 -5.28
C VAL A 47 -6.00 -10.38 -4.20
N ALA A 48 -7.26 -10.65 -4.53
CA ALA A 48 -8.35 -10.66 -3.56
C ALA A 48 -8.13 -11.70 -2.45
N GLU A 49 -7.60 -12.88 -2.79
CA GLU A 49 -7.27 -13.89 -1.77
C GLU A 49 -6.07 -13.46 -0.92
N ALA A 50 -5.02 -12.89 -1.52
CA ALA A 50 -3.91 -12.29 -0.77
C ALA A 50 -4.41 -11.24 0.24
N CYS A 51 -5.32 -10.35 -0.18
CA CYS A 51 -5.94 -9.36 0.71
C CYS A 51 -6.75 -10.00 1.85
N LYS A 52 -7.48 -11.09 1.59
CA LYS A 52 -8.22 -11.81 2.64
C LYS A 52 -7.29 -12.48 3.64
N ILE A 53 -6.20 -13.08 3.17
CA ILE A 53 -5.17 -13.69 4.02
C ILE A 53 -4.56 -12.63 4.94
N ALA A 54 -4.11 -11.51 4.38
CA ALA A 54 -3.58 -10.38 5.15
C ALA A 54 -4.62 -9.84 6.15
N GLY A 55 -5.88 -9.72 5.72
CA GLY A 55 -6.97 -9.27 6.60
C GLY A 55 -7.20 -10.19 7.79
N ARG A 56 -7.08 -11.53 7.62
CA ARG A 56 -7.15 -12.48 8.74
C ARG A 56 -5.95 -12.34 9.68
N ALA A 57 -4.74 -12.16 9.14
CA ALA A 57 -3.55 -11.92 9.94
C ALA A 57 -3.65 -10.60 10.74
N PHE A 58 -4.11 -9.51 10.12
CA PHE A 58 -4.36 -8.24 10.80
C PHE A 58 -5.40 -8.33 11.92
N ALA A 59 -6.45 -9.13 11.75
CA ALA A 59 -7.45 -9.35 12.79
C ALA A 59 -6.87 -10.03 14.05
N ARG A 60 -5.73 -10.73 13.91
CA ARG A 60 -5.02 -11.42 14.98
C ARG A 60 -3.92 -10.59 15.65
N VAL A 61 -3.67 -9.36 15.20
CA VAL A 61 -2.64 -8.49 15.79
C VAL A 61 -2.83 -8.30 17.31
N PRO A 62 -4.06 -8.20 17.87
CA PRO A 62 -4.23 -8.13 19.32
C PRO A 62 -3.71 -9.37 20.11
N GLU A 63 -3.45 -10.50 19.44
CA GLU A 63 -2.83 -11.68 20.07
C GLU A 63 -1.33 -11.46 20.35
N ILE A 64 -0.68 -10.59 19.58
CA ILE A 64 0.79 -10.43 19.55
C ILE A 64 1.28 -9.03 19.92
N ALA A 65 0.41 -8.01 19.89
CA ALA A 65 0.78 -6.61 20.10
C ALA A 65 0.00 -6.02 21.28
N PHE A 66 0.73 -5.56 22.29
CA PHE A 66 0.23 -4.87 23.48
C PHE A 66 1.36 -4.10 24.16
N SER A 67 1.06 -3.25 25.12
CA SER A 67 2.06 -2.46 25.85
C SER A 67 3.18 -3.35 26.44
N GLY A 68 4.43 -2.96 26.21
CA GLY A 68 5.63 -3.68 26.67
C GLY A 68 6.21 -4.67 25.66
N VAL A 69 5.53 -5.00 24.56
CA VAL A 69 6.05 -5.91 23.53
C VAL A 69 6.97 -5.12 22.59
N PRO A 70 8.20 -5.59 22.31
CA PRO A 70 9.09 -4.95 21.35
C PRO A 70 8.57 -5.02 19.90
N LEU A 71 8.78 -3.96 19.13
CA LEU A 71 8.30 -3.84 17.76
C LEU A 71 8.88 -4.94 16.84
N ASP A 72 10.16 -5.30 16.99
CA ASP A 72 10.82 -6.37 16.23
C ASP A 72 10.21 -7.75 16.50
N HIS A 73 9.75 -7.98 17.74
CA HIS A 73 9.02 -9.19 18.09
C HIS A 73 7.65 -9.23 17.39
N ILE A 74 6.92 -8.11 17.40
CA ILE A 74 5.62 -7.99 16.71
C ILE A 74 5.78 -8.27 15.22
N PHE A 75 6.78 -7.70 14.57
CA PHE A 75 7.06 -7.95 13.15
C PHE A 75 7.26 -9.43 12.85
N ARG A 76 8.08 -10.09 13.66
CA ARG A 76 8.33 -11.54 13.51
C ARG A 76 7.06 -12.36 13.68
N GLN A 77 6.29 -12.07 14.73
CA GLN A 77 5.03 -12.76 14.98
C GLN A 77 4.01 -12.51 13.88
N PHE A 78 3.90 -11.29 13.38
CA PHE A 78 2.97 -10.95 12.30
C PHE A 78 3.30 -11.69 10.99
N GLN A 79 4.59 -11.84 10.64
CA GLN A 79 4.98 -12.69 9.52
C GLN A 79 4.54 -14.13 9.70
N MET A 80 4.67 -14.66 10.91
CA MET A 80 4.18 -16.01 11.23
C MET A 80 2.66 -16.09 11.07
N LEU A 81 1.90 -15.11 11.56
CA LEU A 81 0.44 -15.05 11.37
C LEU A 81 0.07 -15.05 9.89
N CYS A 82 0.74 -14.25 9.05
CA CYS A 82 0.49 -14.23 7.61
C CYS A 82 0.68 -15.63 6.97
N LEU A 83 1.75 -16.34 7.34
CA LEU A 83 2.02 -17.69 6.84
C LEU A 83 0.99 -18.71 7.36
N GLU A 84 0.59 -18.62 8.63
CA GLU A 84 -0.46 -19.47 9.22
C GLU A 84 -1.81 -19.27 8.54
N GLU A 85 -2.13 -18.03 8.15
CA GLU A 85 -3.37 -17.68 7.44
C GLU A 85 -3.36 -18.07 5.96
N GLY A 86 -2.21 -18.52 5.43
CA GLY A 86 -2.11 -19.11 4.10
C GLY A 86 -1.34 -18.29 3.07
N ALA A 87 -0.53 -17.30 3.48
CA ALA A 87 0.41 -16.66 2.57
C ALA A 87 1.49 -17.64 2.11
N ASP A 88 1.86 -17.58 0.84
CA ASP A 88 2.99 -18.35 0.32
C ASP A 88 4.31 -17.75 0.77
N TRP A 89 4.34 -16.42 0.93
CA TRP A 89 5.54 -15.66 1.24
C TRP A 89 5.19 -14.25 1.72
N VAL A 90 6.03 -13.68 2.61
CA VAL A 90 5.91 -12.30 3.11
C VAL A 90 7.20 -11.53 2.78
N PRO A 91 7.39 -11.11 1.52
CA PRO A 91 8.63 -10.43 1.10
C PRO A 91 8.73 -8.99 1.57
N TYR A 92 7.60 -8.37 1.93
CA TYR A 92 7.52 -7.00 2.40
C TYR A 92 6.68 -6.95 3.68
N LEU A 93 7.27 -6.37 4.70
CA LEU A 93 6.64 -5.96 5.94
C LEU A 93 7.34 -4.71 6.42
N ALA A 94 6.60 -3.64 6.51
CA ALA A 94 7.03 -2.36 7.07
C ALA A 94 6.15 -1.99 8.26
N GLY A 95 6.52 -0.95 8.95
CA GLY A 95 5.72 -0.44 10.05
C GLY A 95 6.52 0.42 11.00
N GLY A 96 5.82 0.92 12.01
CA GLY A 96 6.39 1.77 13.03
C GLY A 96 5.47 1.89 14.21
N ALA A 97 6.03 2.38 15.31
CA ALA A 97 5.25 2.71 16.49
C ALA A 97 5.77 3.98 17.14
N GLY A 98 4.87 4.73 17.79
CA GLY A 98 5.23 5.88 18.60
C GLY A 98 4.07 6.80 18.94
N GLN A 99 4.36 7.76 19.82
CA GLN A 99 3.40 8.76 20.25
C GLN A 99 3.00 9.67 19.10
N SER A 100 1.72 9.89 18.91
CA SER A 100 1.12 10.70 17.82
C SER A 100 1.36 10.16 16.41
N GLY A 101 1.94 8.96 16.26
CA GLY A 101 2.32 8.35 14.99
C GLY A 101 3.77 7.85 15.00
N TYR A 102 4.31 7.55 13.85
CA TYR A 102 5.65 6.98 13.69
C TYR A 102 6.57 7.94 12.94
N ALA A 103 7.89 7.73 13.08
CA ALA A 103 8.89 8.62 12.48
C ALA A 103 9.09 8.37 10.98
N ASP A 104 8.83 7.15 10.53
CA ASP A 104 9.05 6.67 9.17
C ASP A 104 8.09 5.50 8.91
N VAL A 105 7.71 5.31 7.65
CA VAL A 105 6.79 4.24 7.21
C VAL A 105 7.52 2.98 6.73
N ILE A 106 8.83 3.04 6.49
CA ILE A 106 9.63 1.95 5.92
C ILE A 106 10.85 1.55 6.75
N SER A 107 11.01 2.11 7.94
CA SER A 107 12.13 1.78 8.82
C SER A 107 12.07 0.33 9.32
N PRO A 108 13.22 -0.31 9.51
CA PRO A 108 13.27 -1.60 10.17
C PRO A 108 12.71 -1.52 11.59
N ALA A 109 12.06 -2.60 12.01
CA ALA A 109 11.58 -2.72 13.38
C ALA A 109 12.75 -2.68 14.37
N THR A 110 12.53 -2.00 15.50
CA THR A 110 13.49 -1.87 16.59
C THR A 110 13.08 -2.74 17.79
N ASP A 111 13.97 -2.88 18.76
CA ASP A 111 13.72 -3.53 20.04
C ASP A 111 12.94 -2.64 21.03
N THR A 112 12.47 -1.47 20.59
CA THR A 112 11.71 -0.53 21.41
C THR A 112 10.35 -1.13 21.75
N PRO A 113 10.01 -1.27 23.05
CA PRO A 113 8.70 -1.78 23.45
C PRO A 113 7.59 -0.76 23.15
N LEU A 114 6.40 -1.26 22.79
CA LEU A 114 5.20 -0.44 22.70
C LEU A 114 4.87 0.18 24.07
N ALA A 115 4.46 1.42 24.06
CA ALA A 115 4.04 2.17 25.24
C ALA A 115 2.58 2.64 25.10
N GLU A 116 1.92 2.87 26.25
CA GLU A 116 0.59 3.46 26.28
C GLU A 116 0.55 4.79 25.53
N GLY A 117 -0.43 4.96 24.62
CA GLY A 117 -0.57 6.12 23.75
C GLY A 117 0.18 6.04 22.40
N ASP A 118 0.95 4.97 22.16
CA ASP A 118 1.57 4.74 20.86
C ASP A 118 0.52 4.42 19.78
N VAL A 119 0.85 4.81 18.55
CA VAL A 119 0.19 4.31 17.35
C VAL A 119 1.11 3.26 16.74
N LEU A 120 0.63 2.02 16.64
CA LEU A 120 1.28 0.94 15.91
C LEU A 120 0.75 0.91 14.47
N MET A 121 1.63 0.85 13.49
CA MET A 121 1.30 0.56 12.10
C MET A 121 2.04 -0.69 11.65
N LEU A 122 1.33 -1.59 10.97
CA LEU A 122 1.90 -2.69 10.20
C LEU A 122 1.37 -2.60 8.78
N ASP A 123 2.27 -2.70 7.82
CA ASP A 123 2.02 -2.66 6.39
C ASP A 123 2.64 -3.89 5.75
N THR A 124 1.87 -4.63 4.96
CA THR A 124 2.34 -5.89 4.38
C THR A 124 2.00 -6.05 2.91
N GLY A 125 3.04 -6.43 2.15
CA GLY A 125 2.94 -6.96 0.81
C GLY A 125 3.15 -8.47 0.81
N LEU A 126 2.21 -9.25 1.39
CA LEU A 126 2.28 -10.70 1.29
C LEU A 126 1.89 -11.20 -0.09
N VAL A 127 2.34 -12.40 -0.42
CA VAL A 127 2.12 -13.05 -1.72
C VAL A 127 1.27 -14.29 -1.57
N TYR A 128 0.29 -14.44 -2.47
CA TYR A 128 -0.49 -15.64 -2.69
C TYR A 128 -0.53 -15.98 -4.18
N ASP A 129 -0.13 -17.20 -4.54
CA ASP A 129 -0.05 -17.71 -5.93
C ASP A 129 0.62 -16.72 -6.91
N GLY A 130 1.75 -16.11 -6.45
CA GLY A 130 2.58 -15.20 -7.22
C GLY A 130 2.07 -13.76 -7.33
N TYR A 131 0.99 -13.39 -6.62
CA TYR A 131 0.41 -12.03 -6.62
C TYR A 131 0.45 -11.41 -5.24
N PHE A 132 0.74 -10.10 -5.20
CA PHE A 132 0.83 -9.31 -3.98
C PHE A 132 -0.53 -8.75 -3.56
N CYS A 133 -0.77 -8.61 -2.24
CA CYS A 133 -1.54 -7.50 -1.69
C CYS A 133 -0.57 -6.41 -1.21
N ASP A 134 -1.09 -5.23 -0.88
CA ASP A 134 -0.31 -4.13 -0.31
C ASP A 134 -1.23 -3.19 0.45
N PHE A 135 -1.31 -3.33 1.77
CA PHE A 135 -2.11 -2.43 2.59
C PHE A 135 -1.70 -2.49 4.07
N ASP A 136 -1.93 -1.38 4.73
CA ASP A 136 -1.62 -1.21 6.15
C ASP A 136 -2.82 -1.35 7.07
N ARG A 137 -2.53 -1.45 8.37
CA ARG A 137 -3.48 -1.24 9.46
C ARG A 137 -2.80 -0.56 10.64
N ASN A 138 -3.58 0.27 11.31
CA ASN A 138 -3.16 1.04 12.47
C ASN A 138 -3.95 0.64 13.72
N TRP A 139 -3.27 0.66 14.85
CA TRP A 139 -3.84 0.45 16.19
C TRP A 139 -3.32 1.50 17.15
N SER A 140 -4.12 1.86 18.16
CA SER A 140 -3.62 2.59 19.32
C SER A 140 -3.34 1.65 20.47
N VAL A 141 -2.20 1.83 21.13
CA VAL A 141 -1.89 1.17 22.39
C VAL A 141 -2.60 1.94 23.50
N GLY A 142 -3.71 1.36 23.98
CA GLY A 142 -4.63 2.12 24.81
C GLY A 142 -5.36 3.22 24.05
N ARG A 143 -5.70 4.34 24.69
CA ARG A 143 -6.56 5.38 24.11
C ARG A 143 -5.80 6.30 23.15
N ALA A 144 -6.20 6.33 21.88
CA ALA A 144 -5.71 7.30 20.92
C ALA A 144 -6.02 8.74 21.34
N SER A 145 -5.08 9.67 21.10
CA SER A 145 -5.34 11.10 21.28
C SER A 145 -6.40 11.61 20.28
N PRO A 146 -7.13 12.69 20.59
CA PRO A 146 -8.07 13.27 19.63
C PRO A 146 -7.44 13.67 18.30
N ALA A 147 -6.17 14.10 18.30
CA ALA A 147 -5.43 14.45 17.10
C ALA A 147 -5.19 13.23 16.22
N VAL A 148 -4.72 12.11 16.80
CA VAL A 148 -4.51 10.83 16.12
C VAL A 148 -5.82 10.29 15.56
N GLN A 149 -6.89 10.26 16.37
CA GLN A 149 -8.20 9.81 15.90
C GLN A 149 -8.74 10.68 14.77
N GLY A 150 -8.56 12.00 14.84
CA GLY A 150 -8.93 12.94 13.77
C GLY A 150 -8.14 12.69 12.49
N ALA A 151 -6.84 12.43 12.58
CA ALA A 151 -5.99 12.08 11.45
C ALA A 151 -6.42 10.76 10.81
N HIS A 152 -6.69 9.73 11.60
CA HIS A 152 -7.17 8.43 11.11
C HIS A 152 -8.49 8.58 10.32
N VAL A 153 -9.47 9.31 10.86
CA VAL A 153 -10.75 9.59 10.17
C VAL A 153 -10.51 10.34 8.85
N ARG A 154 -9.58 11.32 8.84
CA ARG A 154 -9.24 12.08 7.63
C ARG A 154 -8.58 11.22 6.56
N LEU A 155 -7.68 10.31 6.95
CA LEU A 155 -7.04 9.37 6.03
C LEU A 155 -8.06 8.44 5.37
N ILE A 156 -8.98 7.86 6.15
CA ILE A 156 -10.08 7.05 5.60
C ILE A 156 -10.95 7.87 4.63
N ALA A 157 -11.24 9.14 4.95
CA ALA A 157 -11.98 10.01 4.06
C ALA A 157 -11.21 10.32 2.76
N ALA A 158 -9.89 10.49 2.82
CA ALA A 158 -9.04 10.69 1.66
C ALA A 158 -9.04 9.44 0.76
N THR A 159 -8.83 8.25 1.34
CA THR A 159 -8.91 6.97 0.61
C THR A 159 -10.27 6.80 -0.06
N GLN A 160 -11.37 7.11 0.65
CA GLN A 160 -12.71 7.03 0.07
C GLN A 160 -12.90 8.04 -1.08
N ALA A 161 -12.36 9.27 -0.97
CA ALA A 161 -12.42 10.26 -2.04
C ALA A 161 -11.68 9.80 -3.31
N GLY A 162 -10.52 9.14 -3.16
CA GLY A 162 -9.81 8.47 -4.26
C GLY A 162 -10.65 7.37 -4.88
N ALA A 163 -11.20 6.49 -4.05
CA ALA A 163 -12.05 5.38 -4.49
C ALA A 163 -13.30 5.87 -5.23
N ASP A 164 -13.96 6.92 -4.78
CA ASP A 164 -15.18 7.46 -5.42
C ASP A 164 -14.95 7.96 -6.85
N LEU A 165 -13.71 8.34 -7.19
CA LEU A 165 -13.31 8.73 -8.54
C LEU A 165 -12.70 7.58 -9.36
N ALA A 166 -12.38 6.46 -8.75
CA ALA A 166 -11.67 5.34 -9.37
C ALA A 166 -12.57 4.57 -10.36
N ARG A 167 -12.68 5.07 -11.60
CA ARG A 167 -13.50 4.50 -12.68
C ARG A 167 -12.95 4.88 -14.06
N PRO A 168 -13.36 4.21 -15.14
CA PRO A 168 -12.99 4.59 -16.51
C PRO A 168 -13.27 6.05 -16.82
N GLY A 169 -12.37 6.68 -17.58
CA GLY A 169 -12.43 8.11 -17.91
C GLY A 169 -11.81 9.04 -16.86
N LYS A 170 -11.28 8.49 -15.79
CA LYS A 170 -10.41 9.16 -14.81
C LYS A 170 -8.97 8.72 -14.99
N SER A 171 -8.04 9.55 -14.52
CA SER A 171 -6.60 9.28 -14.54
C SER A 171 -6.05 9.01 -13.13
N ALA A 172 -4.83 8.49 -13.04
CA ALA A 172 -4.10 8.34 -11.79
C ALA A 172 -3.94 9.69 -11.07
N ALA A 173 -3.65 10.77 -11.82
CA ALA A 173 -3.58 12.14 -11.29
C ALA A 173 -4.91 12.62 -10.71
N ASP A 174 -6.06 12.25 -11.27
CA ASP A 174 -7.38 12.62 -10.71
C ASP A 174 -7.56 12.02 -9.31
N LEU A 175 -7.14 10.77 -9.10
CA LEU A 175 -7.21 10.11 -7.80
C LEU A 175 -6.26 10.78 -6.80
N PHE A 176 -5.03 11.09 -7.24
CA PHE A 176 -4.08 11.85 -6.43
C PHE A 176 -4.72 13.14 -5.93
N HIS A 177 -5.26 13.96 -6.84
CA HIS A 177 -5.84 15.25 -6.50
C HIS A 177 -7.06 15.13 -5.58
N ALA A 178 -7.90 14.10 -5.76
CA ALA A 178 -9.04 13.87 -4.89
C ALA A 178 -8.61 13.57 -3.45
N MET A 179 -7.65 12.67 -3.26
CA MET A 179 -7.11 12.35 -1.93
C MET A 179 -6.39 13.54 -1.32
N ASN A 180 -5.54 14.20 -2.10
CA ASN A 180 -4.78 15.35 -1.64
C ASN A 180 -5.67 16.52 -1.18
N ASN A 181 -6.77 16.79 -1.87
CA ASN A 181 -7.72 17.82 -1.47
C ASN A 181 -8.31 17.57 -0.07
N VAL A 182 -8.56 16.30 0.28
CA VAL A 182 -9.05 15.95 1.63
C VAL A 182 -7.93 16.12 2.66
N LEU A 183 -6.69 15.73 2.33
CA LEU A 183 -5.54 15.84 3.24
C LEU A 183 -5.18 17.28 3.56
N THR A 184 -5.34 18.21 2.60
CA THR A 184 -4.88 19.60 2.69
C THR A 184 -6.02 20.60 2.91
N ASP A 185 -7.28 20.17 3.09
CA ASP A 185 -8.47 21.02 3.10
C ASP A 185 -8.56 21.92 1.86
N GLY A 186 -8.14 21.41 0.70
CA GLY A 186 -8.14 22.14 -0.56
C GLY A 186 -6.98 23.13 -0.74
N ALA A 187 -6.00 23.16 0.19
CA ALA A 187 -4.81 23.99 0.01
C ALA A 187 -3.99 23.53 -1.19
N GLN A 188 -3.41 24.48 -1.91
CA GLN A 188 -2.50 24.18 -3.01
C GLN A 188 -1.13 23.79 -2.46
N GLY A 189 -0.55 22.76 -3.07
CA GLY A 189 0.80 22.31 -2.76
C GLY A 189 0.85 21.35 -1.57
N THR A 190 1.46 20.25 -1.79
CA THR A 190 1.74 19.24 -0.78
C THR A 190 3.11 18.65 -1.10
N ASP A 191 3.87 18.41 -0.05
CA ASP A 191 5.07 17.56 -0.12
C ASP A 191 4.68 16.06 -0.08
N ALA A 192 3.38 15.77 -0.20
CA ALA A 192 2.92 14.39 -0.31
C ALA A 192 3.58 13.77 -1.55
N GLY A 193 4.26 12.69 -1.33
CA GLY A 193 4.81 11.87 -2.39
C GLY A 193 3.70 11.22 -3.22
N ARG A 194 3.93 10.03 -3.65
CA ARG A 194 2.92 9.18 -4.27
C ARG A 194 1.82 8.83 -3.25
N LEU A 195 0.55 8.89 -3.67
CA LEU A 195 -0.62 8.51 -2.85
C LEU A 195 -1.24 7.16 -3.29
N GLY A 196 -0.44 6.31 -3.95
CA GLY A 196 -0.84 4.99 -4.39
C GLY A 196 -0.15 4.55 -5.67
N HIS A 197 -0.34 3.31 -6.02
CA HIS A 197 0.26 2.71 -7.21
C HIS A 197 -0.53 1.49 -7.69
N GLY A 198 -0.20 0.98 -8.87
CA GLY A 198 -0.63 -0.33 -9.32
C GLY A 198 0.08 -1.45 -8.56
N LEU A 199 -0.56 -2.61 -8.44
CA LEU A 199 0.07 -3.80 -7.89
C LEU A 199 -0.39 -5.05 -8.65
N GLY A 200 0.32 -6.17 -8.44
CA GLY A 200 0.00 -7.45 -9.08
C GLY A 200 1.08 -8.49 -8.82
N MET A 201 1.84 -8.86 -9.84
CA MET A 201 3.00 -9.76 -9.70
C MET A 201 4.22 -9.08 -9.06
N SER A 202 4.17 -7.77 -8.89
CA SER A 202 5.14 -6.99 -8.11
C SER A 202 4.37 -6.14 -7.12
N LEU A 203 4.99 -5.85 -5.98
CA LEU A 203 4.44 -4.98 -4.95
C LEU A 203 4.05 -3.62 -5.57
N THR A 204 4.99 -3.00 -6.27
CA THR A 204 4.75 -1.76 -7.01
C THR A 204 4.73 -2.05 -8.51
N GLU A 205 3.64 -1.66 -9.15
CA GLU A 205 3.45 -1.64 -10.59
C GLU A 205 2.96 -0.26 -11.04
N TRP A 206 2.78 -0.09 -12.33
CA TRP A 206 2.17 1.09 -12.91
C TRP A 206 0.63 1.01 -12.85
N PRO A 207 -0.13 2.14 -12.73
CA PRO A 207 0.32 3.53 -12.68
C PRO A 207 0.77 3.98 -11.28
N SER A 208 1.34 5.21 -11.20
CA SER A 208 1.63 5.88 -9.93
C SER A 208 0.62 6.98 -9.66
N LEU A 209 0.04 7.03 -8.47
CA LEU A 209 -0.89 8.11 -8.09
C LEU A 209 -0.08 9.34 -7.66
N ILE A 210 0.37 10.09 -8.67
CA ILE A 210 1.11 11.35 -8.55
C ILE A 210 0.44 12.42 -9.42
N PRO A 211 0.69 13.73 -9.17
CA PRO A 211 -0.03 14.80 -9.88
C PRO A 211 0.25 14.83 -11.40
N THR A 212 1.30 14.17 -11.87
CA THR A 212 1.74 14.19 -13.28
C THR A 212 1.47 12.90 -14.04
N ASP A 213 0.90 11.87 -13.40
CA ASP A 213 0.56 10.62 -14.09
C ASP A 213 -0.87 10.67 -14.64
N HIS A 214 -0.99 10.90 -15.94
CA HIS A 214 -2.26 10.98 -16.64
C HIS A 214 -2.70 9.63 -17.26
N THR A 215 -2.14 8.51 -16.78
CA THR A 215 -2.58 7.17 -17.19
C THR A 215 -4.08 7.02 -16.93
N GLN A 216 -4.83 6.72 -17.99
CA GLN A 216 -6.28 6.52 -17.88
C GLN A 216 -6.57 5.21 -17.16
N LEU A 217 -7.55 5.24 -16.27
CA LEU A 217 -7.98 4.06 -15.54
C LEU A 217 -8.85 3.17 -16.42
N GLU A 218 -8.57 1.88 -16.37
CA GLU A 218 -9.28 0.85 -17.12
C GLU A 218 -9.80 -0.24 -16.18
N PRO A 219 -10.95 -0.87 -16.48
CA PRO A 219 -11.45 -2.01 -15.72
C PRO A 219 -10.39 -3.11 -15.65
N GLY A 220 -10.26 -3.76 -14.50
CA GLY A 220 -9.24 -4.76 -14.23
C GLY A 220 -7.92 -4.21 -13.68
N MET A 221 -7.69 -2.90 -13.68
CA MET A 221 -6.56 -2.33 -12.95
C MET A 221 -6.76 -2.50 -11.45
N ILE A 222 -5.70 -2.92 -10.74
CA ILE A 222 -5.67 -2.99 -9.28
C ILE A 222 -4.72 -1.90 -8.80
N LEU A 223 -5.18 -1.12 -7.82
CA LEU A 223 -4.46 0.02 -7.27
C LEU A 223 -4.40 -0.07 -5.74
N THR A 224 -3.33 0.45 -5.16
CA THR A 224 -3.32 0.91 -3.78
C THR A 224 -3.82 2.35 -3.72
N LEU A 225 -4.43 2.72 -2.59
CA LEU A 225 -4.74 4.10 -2.21
C LEU A 225 -4.09 4.31 -0.85
N GLU A 226 -2.97 5.07 -0.80
CA GLU A 226 -2.06 5.15 0.37
C GLU A 226 -1.82 6.59 0.86
N PRO A 227 -2.86 7.35 1.25
CA PRO A 227 -2.67 8.68 1.80
C PRO A 227 -1.94 8.65 3.15
N GLY A 228 -1.09 9.67 3.36
CA GLY A 228 -0.40 9.92 4.62
C GLY A 228 -0.65 11.34 5.13
N ILE A 229 -0.60 11.53 6.44
CA ILE A 229 -0.76 12.84 7.08
C ILE A 229 0.25 13.00 8.23
N ALA A 230 0.73 14.23 8.42
CA ALA A 230 1.57 14.58 9.56
C ALA A 230 0.74 14.98 10.76
N VAL A 231 1.08 14.45 11.94
CA VAL A 231 0.50 14.80 13.25
C VAL A 231 1.66 15.04 14.21
N ASP A 232 1.78 16.25 14.76
CA ASP A 232 2.85 16.63 15.71
C ASP A 232 4.26 16.24 15.24
N GLY A 233 4.54 16.36 13.93
CA GLY A 233 5.83 16.00 13.33
C GLY A 233 6.07 14.50 13.16
N LYS A 234 5.05 13.67 13.36
CA LYS A 234 5.02 12.24 13.08
C LYS A 234 4.11 11.97 11.89
N ILE A 235 4.17 10.75 11.36
CA ILE A 235 3.38 10.31 10.19
C ILE A 235 2.34 9.31 10.66
N ILE A 236 1.15 9.38 10.09
CA ILE A 236 0.15 8.31 10.09
C ILE A 236 -0.24 8.09 8.62
N VAL A 237 -0.29 6.83 8.19
CA VAL A 237 -0.75 6.43 6.86
C VAL A 237 -2.00 5.56 6.94
N HIS A 238 -2.64 5.37 5.82
CA HIS A 238 -3.74 4.42 5.65
C HIS A 238 -3.75 3.92 4.23
N GLU A 239 -3.83 2.61 4.04
CA GLU A 239 -3.75 2.01 2.72
C GLU A 239 -4.81 0.95 2.49
N GLU A 240 -5.40 0.95 1.29
CA GLU A 240 -6.38 -0.01 0.83
C GLU A 240 -6.10 -0.46 -0.61
N ASN A 241 -6.44 -1.69 -0.92
CA ASN A 241 -6.41 -2.20 -2.29
C ASN A 241 -7.80 -2.16 -2.92
N ILE A 242 -7.88 -1.64 -4.14
CA ILE A 242 -9.09 -1.60 -4.95
C ILE A 242 -8.87 -2.20 -6.34
N VAL A 243 -9.93 -2.74 -6.93
CA VAL A 243 -9.97 -3.05 -8.37
C VAL A 243 -10.94 -2.11 -9.08
N ILE A 244 -10.49 -1.57 -10.21
CA ILE A 244 -11.32 -0.74 -11.09
C ILE A 244 -12.32 -1.64 -11.82
N THR A 245 -13.58 -1.25 -11.85
CA THR A 245 -14.64 -1.91 -12.63
C THR A 245 -15.23 -0.95 -13.65
N GLU A 246 -16.20 -1.39 -14.43
CA GLU A 246 -16.91 -0.54 -15.40
C GLU A 246 -17.68 0.62 -14.74
N THR A 247 -18.03 0.49 -13.46
CA THR A 247 -18.87 1.46 -12.76
C THR A 247 -18.19 2.06 -11.52
N ALA A 248 -18.11 1.30 -10.45
CA ALA A 248 -17.52 1.71 -9.17
C ALA A 248 -16.44 0.71 -8.76
N PRO A 249 -15.35 1.13 -8.11
CA PRO A 249 -14.31 0.24 -7.67
C PRO A 249 -14.82 -0.75 -6.61
N VAL A 250 -14.17 -1.91 -6.55
CA VAL A 250 -14.40 -2.88 -5.48
C VAL A 250 -13.18 -2.89 -4.58
N PHE A 251 -13.36 -2.73 -3.28
CA PHE A 251 -12.29 -2.90 -2.30
C PHE A 251 -11.95 -4.38 -2.19
N LEU A 252 -10.68 -4.72 -2.38
CA LEU A 252 -10.15 -6.08 -2.22
C LEU A 252 -9.68 -6.31 -0.78
N SER A 253 -9.11 -5.29 -0.14
CA SER A 253 -8.77 -5.32 1.28
C SER A 253 -10.02 -5.14 2.15
N PRO A 254 -10.10 -5.78 3.32
CA PRO A 254 -11.15 -5.52 4.30
C PRO A 254 -11.04 -4.07 4.80
N LYS A 255 -12.10 -3.28 4.61
CA LYS A 255 -12.11 -1.85 4.98
C LYS A 255 -11.78 -1.61 6.45
N SER A 256 -10.97 -0.60 6.72
CA SER A 256 -10.69 -0.12 8.06
C SER A 256 -11.92 0.46 8.74
N SER A 257 -11.98 0.31 10.08
CA SER A 257 -12.96 1.00 10.94
C SER A 257 -12.65 2.50 10.99
N LYS A 258 -13.70 3.34 11.09
CA LYS A 258 -13.54 4.78 11.33
C LYS A 258 -12.93 5.10 12.69
N GLU A 259 -13.15 4.25 13.67
CA GLU A 259 -12.45 4.30 14.94
C GLU A 259 -11.18 3.48 14.87
N MET A 260 -10.06 4.06 15.28
CA MET A 260 -8.79 3.34 15.34
C MET A 260 -8.92 2.19 16.36
N PRO A 261 -8.64 0.93 15.97
CA PRO A 261 -8.68 -0.19 16.90
C PRO A 261 -7.70 0.01 18.05
N VAL A 262 -8.05 -0.55 19.22
CA VAL A 262 -7.25 -0.45 20.46
C VAL A 262 -6.66 -1.82 20.78
N ILE A 263 -5.37 -1.82 21.18
CA ILE A 263 -4.63 -2.99 21.67
C ILE A 263 -3.99 -2.69 23.03
#